data_39267235b5ca4f64c57343032646eb60
#
_entry.id   39267235b5ca4f64c57343032646eb60
#
_cell.length_a   1.000
_cell.length_b   1.000
_cell.length_c   1.000
_cell.angle_alpha   90.00
_cell.angle_beta   90.00
_cell.angle_gamma   90.00
#
_symmetry.space_group_name_H-M   'P 1'
#
loop_
_entity.id
_entity.type
_entity.pdbx_description
1 polymer ?
#
loop_
_entity_poly.entity_id
_entity_poly.type
_entity_poly.pdbx_seq_one_letter_code
_entity_poly.pdbx_strand_id
1 'polypeptide(L)'
;FISVSLPREIVNIKKMLQSTIHSKGAEIKWVRDGNMHLSLKFIGHTPETSVDDLNETLKSVTEEFSTISLSIVGSGCFPRRERARTLWVGISGEIDKLDDFVDAINGRLEPLGFPIQERKFIPHVTLARIKYPQKHTPDVTQFLGTTFAELPMKISRINLMSSQLFSKGAVYTILGTHFLVSKA
;
A
#
# COMPACT_ATOMS: atom_id res chain seq x y z
N PHE A 1 -7.98 -0.71 7.45
CA PHE A 1 -6.86 -1.34 6.76
C PHE A 1 -5.57 -1.20 7.55
N ILE A 2 -4.63 -2.09 7.32
CA ILE A 2 -3.31 -2.09 7.96
C ILE A 2 -2.28 -1.63 6.93
N SER A 3 -1.42 -0.68 7.30
CA SER A 3 -0.47 -0.08 6.38
C SER A 3 0.87 0.28 7.03
N VAL A 4 1.86 0.49 6.15
CA VAL A 4 3.17 1.03 6.49
C VAL A 4 3.31 2.42 5.88
N SER A 5 3.81 3.36 6.67
CA SER A 5 4.18 4.69 6.20
C SER A 5 5.44 4.64 5.34
N LEU A 6 5.53 5.52 4.34
CA LEU A 6 6.62 5.55 3.37
C LEU A 6 7.61 6.69 3.67
N PRO A 7 8.86 6.58 3.18
CA PRO A 7 9.79 7.70 3.12
C PRO A 7 9.20 8.87 2.33
N ARG A 8 9.50 10.11 2.74
CA ARG A 8 8.96 11.31 2.08
C ARG A 8 9.42 11.45 0.63
N GLU A 9 10.56 10.89 0.30
CA GLU A 9 11.19 10.91 -1.02
C GLU A 9 10.35 10.23 -2.11
N ILE A 10 9.39 9.35 -1.73
CA ILE A 10 8.42 8.72 -2.66
C ILE A 10 7.65 9.77 -3.47
N VAL A 11 7.46 10.96 -2.93
CA VAL A 11 6.79 12.07 -3.63
C VAL A 11 7.53 12.47 -4.90
N ASN A 12 8.87 12.43 -4.88
CA ASN A 12 9.70 12.76 -6.05
C ASN A 12 9.57 11.67 -7.12
N ILE A 13 9.59 10.40 -6.72
CA ILE A 13 9.36 9.27 -7.63
C ILE A 13 7.97 9.38 -8.26
N LYS A 14 6.93 9.65 -7.46
CA LYS A 14 5.57 9.86 -7.98
C LYS A 14 5.52 11.00 -9.01
N LYS A 15 6.10 12.16 -8.71
CA LYS A 15 6.11 13.32 -9.62
C LYS A 15 6.83 13.01 -10.93
N MET A 16 7.99 12.35 -10.86
CA MET A 16 8.73 11.92 -12.04
C MET A 16 7.90 10.95 -12.89
N LEU A 17 7.34 9.90 -12.30
CA LEU A 17 6.50 8.92 -13.01
C LEU A 17 5.22 9.56 -13.56
N GLN A 18 4.62 10.50 -12.84
CA GLN A 18 3.45 11.25 -13.28
C GLN A 18 3.72 12.05 -14.55
N SER A 19 4.92 12.63 -14.69
CA SER A 19 5.30 13.39 -15.88
C SER A 19 5.44 12.55 -17.15
N THR A 20 5.52 11.23 -17.03
CA THR A 20 5.64 10.30 -18.16
C THR A 20 4.30 9.93 -18.80
N ILE A 21 3.18 10.31 -18.17
CA ILE A 21 1.84 9.97 -18.68
C ILE A 21 1.19 11.20 -19.30
N HIS A 22 0.99 11.15 -20.62
CA HIS A 22 0.25 12.15 -21.36
C HIS A 22 -1.22 11.71 -21.46
N SER A 23 -2.07 12.21 -20.57
CA SER A 23 -3.44 11.71 -20.39
C SER A 23 -4.43 12.08 -21.49
N LYS A 24 -4.14 13.01 -22.43
CA LYS A 24 -5.01 13.41 -23.57
C LYS A 24 -6.51 13.17 -23.35
N GLY A 25 -7.06 13.70 -22.24
CA GLY A 25 -8.47 13.53 -21.89
C GLY A 25 -8.83 12.27 -21.10
N ALA A 26 -7.86 11.44 -20.71
CA ALA A 26 -8.10 10.32 -19.78
C ALA A 26 -8.18 10.82 -18.34
N GLU A 27 -9.13 10.25 -17.57
CA GLU A 27 -9.29 10.57 -16.16
C GLU A 27 -8.38 9.67 -15.30
N ILE A 28 -7.34 10.27 -14.73
CA ILE A 28 -6.39 9.61 -13.82
C ILE A 28 -6.45 10.32 -12.47
N LYS A 29 -6.78 9.59 -11.42
CA LYS A 29 -6.80 10.08 -10.05
C LYS A 29 -5.50 9.69 -9.34
N TRP A 30 -4.59 10.64 -9.23
CA TRP A 30 -3.34 10.46 -8.47
C TRP A 30 -3.61 10.46 -6.97
N VAL A 31 -2.93 9.55 -6.25
CA VAL A 31 -2.99 9.49 -4.79
C VAL A 31 -2.33 10.75 -4.22
N ARG A 32 -2.97 11.38 -3.22
CA ARG A 32 -2.39 12.52 -2.52
C ARG A 32 -1.10 12.09 -1.82
N ASP A 33 -0.13 13.00 -1.75
CA ASP A 33 1.19 12.69 -1.17
C ASP A 33 1.09 12.11 0.23
N GLY A 34 0.28 12.69 1.09
CA GLY A 34 0.06 12.19 2.46
C GLY A 34 -0.78 10.90 2.57
N ASN A 35 -1.35 10.42 1.47
CA ASN A 35 -2.17 9.21 1.46
C ASN A 35 -1.45 8.00 0.84
N MET A 36 -0.22 8.17 0.35
CA MET A 36 0.56 7.04 -0.16
C MET A 36 1.02 6.14 1.00
N HIS A 37 0.86 4.84 0.85
CA HIS A 37 1.24 3.85 1.86
C HIS A 37 1.44 2.47 1.22
N LEU A 38 2.18 1.60 1.88
CA LEU A 38 2.19 0.18 1.58
C LEU A 38 1.05 -0.48 2.38
N SER A 39 0.06 -1.04 1.69
CA SER A 39 -1.03 -1.79 2.34
C SER A 39 -0.56 -3.21 2.64
N LEU A 40 -0.77 -3.67 3.88
CA LEU A 40 -0.51 -5.05 4.29
C LEU A 40 -1.79 -5.90 4.27
N LYS A 41 -2.90 -5.34 4.77
CA LYS A 41 -4.21 -6.03 4.76
C LYS A 41 -5.35 -5.02 4.68
N PHE A 42 -6.30 -5.29 3.81
CA PHE A 42 -7.60 -4.62 3.83
C PHE A 42 -8.55 -5.40 4.73
N ILE A 43 -9.08 -4.74 5.76
CA ILE A 43 -9.99 -5.34 6.75
C ILE A 43 -11.45 -5.19 6.30
N GLY A 44 -11.75 -4.11 5.57
CA GLY A 44 -13.10 -3.80 5.12
C GLY A 44 -13.90 -2.99 6.14
N HIS A 45 -15.23 -3.10 6.08
CA HIS A 45 -16.11 -2.44 7.04
C HIS A 45 -15.97 -3.11 8.40
N THR A 46 -15.70 -2.31 9.42
CA THR A 46 -15.33 -2.79 10.76
C THR A 46 -16.12 -2.00 11.80
N PRO A 47 -16.84 -2.66 12.72
CA PRO A 47 -17.46 -2.00 13.86
C PRO A 47 -16.42 -1.31 14.74
N GLU A 48 -16.77 -0.15 15.31
CA GLU A 48 -15.87 0.55 16.25
C GLU A 48 -15.50 -0.31 17.46
N THR A 49 -16.42 -1.17 17.89
CA THR A 49 -16.21 -2.13 19.00
C THR A 49 -15.09 -3.14 18.75
N SER A 50 -14.71 -3.37 17.49
CA SER A 50 -13.62 -4.29 17.14
C SER A 50 -12.24 -3.63 17.10
N VAL A 51 -12.16 -2.31 17.28
CA VAL A 51 -10.89 -1.57 17.13
C VAL A 51 -9.89 -1.94 18.22
N ASP A 52 -10.35 -2.14 19.44
CA ASP A 52 -9.48 -2.50 20.57
C ASP A 52 -8.89 -3.91 20.36
N ASP A 53 -9.73 -4.90 20.00
CA ASP A 53 -9.27 -6.27 19.71
C ASP A 53 -8.26 -6.30 18.55
N LEU A 54 -8.51 -5.48 17.51
CA LEU A 54 -7.56 -5.34 16.39
C LEU A 54 -6.23 -4.76 16.86
N ASN A 55 -6.24 -3.72 17.70
CA ASN A 55 -5.03 -3.12 18.23
C ASN A 55 -4.24 -4.08 19.12
N GLU A 56 -4.90 -4.81 20.01
CA GLU A 56 -4.25 -5.83 20.87
C GLU A 56 -3.61 -6.94 20.02
N THR A 57 -4.34 -7.44 19.03
CA THR A 57 -3.85 -8.47 18.11
C THR A 57 -2.65 -7.98 17.31
N LEU A 58 -2.70 -6.78 16.74
CA LEU A 58 -1.60 -6.23 15.97
C LEU A 58 -0.36 -5.97 16.83
N LYS A 59 -0.54 -5.54 18.09
CA LYS A 59 0.55 -5.41 19.05
C LYS A 59 1.23 -6.75 19.29
N SER A 60 0.46 -7.80 19.59
CA SER A 60 1.00 -9.15 19.80
C SER A 60 1.80 -9.64 18.58
N VAL A 61 1.27 -9.47 17.36
CA VAL A 61 2.00 -9.88 16.14
C VAL A 61 3.30 -9.10 15.97
N THR A 62 3.28 -7.78 16.17
CA THR A 62 4.48 -6.96 15.95
C THR A 62 5.60 -7.26 16.94
N GLU A 63 5.29 -7.73 18.14
CA GLU A 63 6.26 -8.16 19.16
C GLU A 63 7.01 -9.46 18.77
N GLU A 64 6.49 -10.23 17.83
CA GLU A 64 7.12 -11.47 17.32
C GLU A 64 8.09 -11.21 16.15
N PHE A 65 8.00 -10.04 15.50
CA PHE A 65 8.78 -9.73 14.30
C PHE A 65 9.79 -8.62 14.52
N SER A 66 11.01 -8.82 14.02
CA SER A 66 12.01 -7.75 13.94
C SER A 66 11.76 -6.87 12.72
N THR A 67 12.33 -5.66 12.75
CA THR A 67 12.27 -4.72 11.62
C THR A 67 12.61 -5.38 10.27
N ILE A 68 11.92 -4.97 9.20
CA ILE A 68 12.05 -5.53 7.85
C ILE A 68 12.68 -4.45 6.94
N SER A 69 13.77 -4.80 6.26
CA SER A 69 14.47 -3.90 5.34
C SER A 69 13.98 -4.14 3.92
N LEU A 70 13.50 -3.09 3.28
CA LEU A 70 12.89 -3.11 1.95
C LEU A 70 13.42 -1.97 1.10
N SER A 71 13.12 -2.00 -0.19
CA SER A 71 13.32 -0.89 -1.13
C SER A 71 12.09 -0.71 -2.02
N ILE A 72 11.76 0.53 -2.35
CA ILE A 72 10.79 0.85 -3.39
C ILE A 72 11.49 0.78 -4.73
N VAL A 73 10.97 -0.01 -5.65
CA VAL A 73 11.61 -0.33 -6.93
C VAL A 73 10.58 -0.35 -8.06
N GLY A 74 11.03 -0.03 -9.25
CA GLY A 74 10.30 -0.24 -10.48
C GLY A 74 8.86 0.29 -10.46
N SER A 75 8.18 0.19 -11.57
CA SER A 75 6.79 0.59 -11.73
C SER A 75 5.96 -0.53 -12.36
N GLY A 76 4.67 -0.54 -12.09
CA GLY A 76 3.77 -1.54 -12.62
C GLY A 76 2.33 -1.05 -12.71
N CYS A 77 1.47 -1.92 -13.24
CA CYS A 77 0.04 -1.64 -13.31
C CYS A 77 -0.79 -2.90 -13.07
N PHE A 78 -2.02 -2.70 -12.59
CA PHE A 78 -3.02 -3.76 -12.50
C PHE A 78 -4.22 -3.41 -13.38
N PRO A 79 -4.92 -4.43 -13.95
CA PRO A 79 -4.53 -5.83 -14.03
C PRO A 79 -3.43 -6.09 -15.07
N ARG A 80 -3.35 -5.29 -16.16
CA ARG A 80 -2.36 -5.42 -17.25
C ARG A 80 -2.25 -4.11 -18.02
N ARG A 81 -1.18 -3.97 -18.82
CA ARG A 81 -0.85 -2.72 -19.54
C ARG A 81 -1.98 -2.21 -20.43
N GLU A 82 -2.58 -3.09 -21.24
CA GLU A 82 -3.63 -2.72 -22.22
C GLU A 82 -4.94 -2.29 -21.53
N ARG A 83 -5.06 -2.55 -20.25
CA ARG A 83 -6.24 -2.28 -19.44
C ARG A 83 -5.87 -1.80 -18.04
N ALA A 84 -4.84 -0.97 -17.94
CA ALA A 84 -4.36 -0.48 -16.66
C ALA A 84 -5.45 0.29 -15.89
N ARG A 85 -5.61 -0.03 -14.62
CA ARG A 85 -6.56 0.59 -13.69
C ARG A 85 -5.89 1.15 -12.46
N THR A 86 -4.79 0.55 -12.06
CA THR A 86 -3.99 0.98 -10.93
C THR A 86 -2.55 1.07 -11.39
N LEU A 87 -1.93 2.22 -11.14
CA LEU A 87 -0.50 2.45 -11.36
C LEU A 87 0.19 2.41 -10.01
N TRP A 88 1.31 1.70 -9.92
CA TRP A 88 2.00 1.47 -8.65
C TRP A 88 3.52 1.38 -8.83
N VAL A 89 4.24 1.50 -7.72
CA VAL A 89 5.65 1.11 -7.61
C VAL A 89 5.78 -0.13 -6.75
N GLY A 90 6.73 -0.99 -7.10
CA GLY A 90 6.96 -2.27 -6.44
C GLY A 90 7.83 -2.15 -5.19
N ILE A 91 7.96 -3.26 -4.50
CA ILE A 91 8.78 -3.43 -3.29
C ILE A 91 9.73 -4.60 -3.50
N SER A 92 10.97 -4.43 -3.07
CA SER A 92 12.01 -5.48 -3.02
C SER A 92 12.67 -5.51 -1.63
N GLY A 93 13.61 -6.43 -1.43
CA GLY A 93 14.33 -6.60 -0.18
C GLY A 93 13.94 -7.88 0.56
N GLU A 94 13.75 -7.82 1.87
CA GLU A 94 13.37 -8.98 2.70
C GLU A 94 11.90 -9.39 2.48
N ILE A 95 11.56 -9.79 1.22
CA ILE A 95 10.17 -10.10 0.81
C ILE A 95 9.63 -11.32 1.54
N ASP A 96 10.42 -12.39 1.69
CA ASP A 96 9.97 -13.60 2.42
C ASP A 96 9.57 -13.25 3.85
N LYS A 97 10.33 -12.39 4.51
CA LYS A 97 10.01 -11.92 5.86
C LYS A 97 8.78 -11.02 5.91
N LEU A 98 8.55 -10.23 4.85
CA LEU A 98 7.34 -9.44 4.70
C LEU A 98 6.12 -10.34 4.49
N ASP A 99 6.25 -11.38 3.68
CA ASP A 99 5.18 -12.36 3.43
C ASP A 99 4.84 -13.11 4.73
N ASP A 100 5.84 -13.61 5.46
CA ASP A 100 5.64 -14.25 6.79
C ASP A 100 4.91 -13.31 7.77
N PHE A 101 5.28 -12.03 7.77
CA PHE A 101 4.65 -11.04 8.63
C PHE A 101 3.18 -10.78 8.25
N VAL A 102 2.89 -10.69 6.94
CA VAL A 102 1.52 -10.52 6.44
C VAL A 102 0.68 -11.78 6.72
N ASP A 103 1.26 -12.95 6.58
CA ASP A 103 0.59 -14.22 6.89
C ASP A 103 0.29 -14.34 8.39
N ALA A 104 1.20 -13.92 9.26
CA ALA A 104 0.96 -13.85 10.70
C ALA A 104 -0.20 -12.89 11.05
N ILE A 105 -0.24 -11.70 10.43
CA ILE A 105 -1.35 -10.76 10.58
C ILE A 105 -2.67 -11.42 10.13
N ASN A 106 -2.67 -12.06 8.95
CA ASN A 106 -3.85 -12.72 8.42
C ASN A 106 -4.37 -13.81 9.35
N GLY A 107 -3.49 -14.71 9.81
CA GLY A 107 -3.85 -15.84 10.68
C GLY A 107 -4.38 -15.41 12.05
N ARG A 108 -3.85 -14.31 12.62
CA ARG A 108 -4.32 -13.78 13.91
C ARG A 108 -5.63 -13.01 13.80
N LEU A 109 -5.93 -12.42 12.64
CA LEU A 109 -7.16 -11.66 12.43
C LEU A 109 -8.33 -12.52 11.91
N GLU A 110 -8.05 -13.69 11.34
CA GLU A 110 -9.08 -14.60 10.83
C GLU A 110 -10.10 -15.04 11.91
N PRO A 111 -9.67 -15.48 13.13
CA PRO A 111 -10.60 -15.85 14.21
C PRO A 111 -11.45 -14.67 14.71
N LEU A 112 -11.01 -13.43 14.48
CA LEU A 112 -11.78 -12.22 14.82
C LEU A 112 -12.82 -11.84 13.74
N GLY A 113 -12.98 -12.68 12.70
CA GLY A 113 -13.94 -12.45 11.61
C GLY A 113 -13.39 -11.62 10.45
N PHE A 114 -12.08 -11.46 10.35
CA PHE A 114 -11.41 -10.77 9.24
C PHE A 114 -10.69 -11.79 8.34
N PRO A 115 -11.36 -12.32 7.31
CA PRO A 115 -10.86 -13.46 6.55
C PRO A 115 -9.56 -13.17 5.81
N ILE A 116 -8.83 -14.24 5.53
CA ILE A 116 -7.64 -14.20 4.67
C ILE A 116 -8.08 -13.83 3.25
N GLN A 117 -7.33 -12.98 2.59
CA GLN A 117 -7.60 -12.63 1.20
C GLN A 117 -7.20 -13.78 0.27
N GLU A 118 -8.11 -14.19 -0.62
CA GLU A 118 -7.84 -15.26 -1.60
C GLU A 118 -6.73 -14.91 -2.61
N ARG A 119 -6.51 -13.62 -2.85
CA ARG A 119 -5.51 -13.16 -3.82
C ARG A 119 -4.14 -13.13 -3.17
N LYS A 120 -3.13 -13.65 -3.91
CA LYS A 120 -1.73 -13.54 -3.52
C LYS A 120 -1.39 -12.09 -3.19
N PHE A 121 -0.73 -11.89 -2.06
CA PHE A 121 -0.18 -10.60 -1.68
C PHE A 121 0.94 -10.21 -2.66
N ILE A 122 0.81 -9.02 -3.24
CA ILE A 122 1.83 -8.41 -4.12
C ILE A 122 2.16 -7.06 -3.48
N PRO A 123 3.31 -6.92 -2.80
CA PRO A 123 3.64 -5.69 -2.11
C PRO A 123 3.87 -4.55 -3.12
N HIS A 124 3.06 -3.49 -2.99
CA HIS A 124 3.12 -2.35 -3.90
C HIS A 124 2.60 -1.08 -3.23
N VAL A 125 3.02 0.06 -3.75
CA VAL A 125 2.48 1.37 -3.38
C VAL A 125 1.67 1.91 -4.55
N THR A 126 0.37 2.09 -4.35
CA THR A 126 -0.50 2.70 -5.36
C THR A 126 -0.19 4.18 -5.53
N LEU A 127 0.12 4.60 -6.75
CA LEU A 127 0.35 6.00 -7.11
C LEU A 127 -0.86 6.67 -7.76
N ALA A 128 -1.62 5.92 -8.58
CA ALA A 128 -2.78 6.44 -9.25
C ALA A 128 -3.83 5.37 -9.56
N ARG A 129 -5.07 5.81 -9.73
CA ARG A 129 -6.18 4.99 -10.24
C ARG A 129 -6.73 5.60 -11.51
N ILE A 130 -6.85 4.78 -12.54
CA ILE A 130 -7.39 5.15 -13.85
C ILE A 130 -8.89 4.84 -13.82
N LYS A 131 -9.72 5.84 -14.09
CA LYS A 131 -11.18 5.68 -14.13
C LYS A 131 -11.58 4.69 -15.25
N TYR A 132 -12.58 3.91 -14.98
CA TYR A 132 -13.15 2.97 -15.95
C TYR A 132 -14.65 2.78 -15.70
N PRO A 133 -15.48 2.68 -16.76
CA PRO A 133 -15.13 2.93 -18.17
C PRO A 133 -14.89 4.40 -18.44
N GLN A 134 -14.08 4.71 -19.47
CA GLN A 134 -13.86 6.05 -19.94
C GLN A 134 -13.58 6.10 -21.46
N LYS A 135 -13.75 7.26 -22.07
CA LYS A 135 -13.62 7.44 -23.51
C LYS A 135 -12.18 7.24 -24.00
N HIS A 136 -11.20 7.64 -23.21
CA HIS A 136 -9.78 7.60 -23.57
C HIS A 136 -9.00 6.78 -22.53
N THR A 137 -8.25 5.79 -22.98
CA THR A 137 -7.32 5.03 -22.13
C THR A 137 -5.93 5.64 -22.24
N PRO A 138 -5.27 6.01 -21.13
CA PRO A 138 -3.92 6.56 -21.20
C PRO A 138 -2.91 5.53 -21.66
N ASP A 139 -1.92 5.96 -22.44
CA ASP A 139 -0.75 5.11 -22.71
C ASP A 139 0.19 5.14 -21.48
N VAL A 140 0.41 3.97 -20.91
CA VAL A 140 1.25 3.77 -19.73
C VAL A 140 2.64 3.22 -20.06
N THR A 141 3.01 3.18 -21.34
CA THR A 141 4.28 2.58 -21.82
C THR A 141 5.49 3.26 -21.19
N GLN A 142 5.54 4.58 -21.25
CA GLN A 142 6.62 5.35 -20.65
C GLN A 142 6.68 5.19 -19.13
N PHE A 143 5.51 5.23 -18.47
CA PHE A 143 5.42 4.99 -17.03
C PHE A 143 6.07 3.64 -16.65
N LEU A 144 5.71 2.56 -17.35
CA LEU A 144 6.22 1.22 -17.09
C LEU A 144 7.70 1.03 -17.48
N GLY A 145 8.20 1.81 -18.44
CA GLY A 145 9.58 1.75 -18.89
C GLY A 145 10.53 2.70 -18.15
N THR A 146 10.02 3.56 -17.28
CA THR A 146 10.84 4.54 -16.55
C THR A 146 11.56 3.87 -15.38
N THR A 147 12.87 4.02 -15.35
CA THR A 147 13.73 3.55 -14.26
C THR A 147 14.05 4.68 -13.29
N PHE A 148 14.23 4.33 -12.02
CA PHE A 148 14.67 5.25 -10.96
C PHE A 148 15.56 4.51 -9.96
N ALA A 149 16.36 5.24 -9.20
CA ALA A 149 17.17 4.66 -8.14
C ALA A 149 16.25 4.06 -7.05
N GLU A 150 16.62 2.89 -6.56
CA GLU A 150 15.90 2.26 -5.44
C GLU A 150 15.83 3.23 -4.25
N LEU A 151 14.65 3.32 -3.65
CA LEU A 151 14.45 4.10 -2.45
C LEU A 151 14.37 3.16 -1.24
N PRO A 152 15.44 3.10 -0.40
CA PRO A 152 15.43 2.26 0.78
C PRO A 152 14.31 2.66 1.75
N MET A 153 13.68 1.66 2.35
CA MET A 153 12.69 1.83 3.42
C MET A 153 12.80 0.71 4.46
N LYS A 154 12.33 0.97 5.65
CA LYS A 154 12.33 0.01 6.75
C LYS A 154 10.96 -0.04 7.40
N ILE A 155 10.41 -1.24 7.57
CA ILE A 155 9.22 -1.41 8.39
C ILE A 155 9.68 -1.58 9.83
N SER A 156 9.53 -0.52 10.62
CA SER A 156 9.74 -0.53 12.07
C SER A 156 8.42 -0.40 12.84
N ARG A 157 7.33 -0.07 12.15
CA ARG A 157 5.98 0.06 12.69
C ARG A 157 4.93 -0.12 11.61
N ILE A 158 3.75 -0.54 12.03
CA ILE A 158 2.53 -0.56 11.21
C ILE A 158 1.44 0.29 11.84
N ASN A 159 0.50 0.74 11.02
CA ASN A 159 -0.65 1.52 11.48
C ASN A 159 -1.95 0.78 11.16
N LEU A 160 -2.86 0.73 12.12
CA LEU A 160 -4.26 0.47 11.89
C LEU A 160 -4.92 1.78 11.44
N MET A 161 -5.55 1.78 10.27
CA MET A 161 -6.09 2.98 9.64
C MET A 161 -7.59 2.88 9.42
N SER A 162 -8.34 3.93 9.72
CA SER A 162 -9.68 4.11 9.17
C SER A 162 -9.62 4.90 7.86
N SER A 163 -10.63 4.71 7.01
CA SER A 163 -10.79 5.42 5.74
C SER A 163 -12.22 5.94 5.63
N GLN A 164 -12.36 7.24 5.53
CA GLN A 164 -13.62 7.90 5.23
C GLN A 164 -13.57 8.51 3.84
N LEU A 165 -14.58 8.21 3.02
CA LEU A 165 -14.67 8.71 1.66
C LEU A 165 -15.48 10.01 1.63
N PHE A 166 -14.85 11.08 1.17
CA PHE A 166 -15.49 12.37 0.93
C PHE A 166 -15.48 12.70 -0.58
N SER A 167 -16.27 13.66 -0.99
CA SER A 167 -16.33 14.14 -2.38
C SER A 167 -14.94 14.55 -2.93
N LYS A 168 -14.09 15.08 -2.06
CA LYS A 168 -12.70 15.47 -2.38
C LYS A 168 -11.67 14.33 -2.26
N GLY A 169 -12.09 13.11 -1.92
CA GLY A 169 -11.23 11.93 -1.79
C GLY A 169 -11.22 11.30 -0.40
N ALA A 170 -10.44 10.26 -0.22
CA ALA A 170 -10.31 9.58 1.06
C ALA A 170 -9.53 10.42 2.07
N VAL A 171 -10.01 10.40 3.31
CA VAL A 171 -9.32 10.89 4.51
C VAL A 171 -8.98 9.68 5.37
N TYR A 172 -7.72 9.57 5.77
CA TYR A 172 -7.22 8.47 6.59
C TYR A 172 -6.93 8.96 7.99
N THR A 173 -7.34 8.17 8.99
CA THR A 173 -7.08 8.43 10.41
C THR A 173 -6.39 7.22 11.01
N ILE A 174 -5.32 7.45 11.77
CA ILE A 174 -4.61 6.39 12.51
C ILE A 174 -5.45 6.03 13.74
N LEU A 175 -5.81 4.76 13.86
CA LEU A 175 -6.53 4.19 15.01
C LEU A 175 -5.58 3.48 15.99
N GLY A 176 -4.37 3.14 15.54
CA GLY A 176 -3.33 2.53 16.35
C GLY A 176 -2.01 2.44 15.60
N THR A 177 -0.90 2.44 16.35
CA THR A 177 0.45 2.28 15.81
C THR A 177 1.18 1.22 16.63
N HIS A 178 1.74 0.22 15.95
CA HIS A 178 2.40 -0.92 16.57
C HIS A 178 3.82 -1.06 16.03
N PHE A 179 4.79 -1.21 16.92
CA PHE A 179 6.21 -1.22 16.60
C PHE A 179 6.75 -2.65 16.54
N LEU A 180 7.51 -2.95 15.50
CA LEU A 180 8.28 -4.19 15.41
C LEU A 180 9.51 -4.10 16.33
N VAL A 181 10.00 -5.26 16.76
CA VAL A 181 11.18 -5.35 17.64
C VAL A 181 12.41 -4.81 16.91
N SER A 182 13.10 -3.85 17.51
CA SER A 182 14.42 -3.45 17.05
C SER A 182 15.43 -4.51 17.44
N LYS A 183 16.09 -5.16 16.46
CA LYS A 183 17.31 -5.89 16.80
C LYS A 183 18.37 -4.86 17.17
N ALA A 184 18.89 -5.01 18.39
CA ALA A 184 20.05 -4.28 18.84
C ALA A 184 21.27 -4.60 17.95
#